data_0c66a3cf568dea6aab1449e8b20743ff
#
_entry.id   0c66a3cf568dea6aab1449e8b20743ff
#
_cell.length_a   1.000
_cell.length_b   1.000
_cell.length_c   1.000
_cell.angle_alpha   90.00
_cell.angle_beta   90.00
_cell.angle_gamma   90.00
#
_symmetry.space_group_name_H-M   'P 1'
#
loop_
_entity.id
_entity.type
_entity.pdbx_description
1 polymer ?
#
loop_
_entity_poly.entity_id
_entity_poly.type
_entity_poly.pdbx_seq_one_letter_code
_entity_poly.pdbx_strand_id
1 'polypeptide(L)'
;MNPIQQKLLDIAKLEDIERLRRVDLVEMVNCEYPSQITHHLKQLVKRGDLVRKDGRLVPALRTNAGLVMIPVMGEADCGEATRYADGRIVDNLAVSPSVLKPKLSERLYALVARGDSMNRAMVEGKTIENGDYIVIEKRDDYVPKDGDIVVSIIAGLANVKRLRRDNARQRVLLLSESHRQDDFAPIVISDRDDFAVEGKVVDVIKGVES
;
A
#
# COMPACT_ATOMS: atom_id res chain seq x y z
N MET A 1 14.17 -14.91 14.48
CA MET A 1 14.63 -13.55 14.12
C MET A 1 14.45 -12.66 15.34
N ASN A 2 15.33 -11.68 15.56
CA ASN A 2 15.22 -10.73 16.67
C ASN A 2 14.01 -9.79 16.40
N PRO A 3 13.18 -9.43 17.42
CA PRO A 3 12.02 -8.55 17.23
C PRO A 3 12.35 -7.20 16.58
N ILE A 4 13.50 -6.61 16.91
CA ILE A 4 13.97 -5.36 16.29
C ILE A 4 14.21 -5.57 14.79
N GLN A 5 14.86 -6.67 14.42
CA GLN A 5 15.13 -7.00 13.01
C GLN A 5 13.84 -7.21 12.21
N GLN A 6 12.83 -7.85 12.83
CA GLN A 6 11.54 -8.03 12.18
C GLN A 6 10.88 -6.68 11.91
N LYS A 7 10.82 -5.80 12.90
CA LYS A 7 10.27 -4.44 12.73
C LYS A 7 11.03 -3.62 11.68
N LEU A 8 12.36 -3.72 11.64
CA LEU A 8 13.15 -3.04 10.60
C LEU A 8 12.84 -3.55 9.20
N LEU A 9 12.62 -4.86 9.03
CA LEU A 9 12.18 -5.42 7.75
C LEU A 9 10.78 -4.93 7.38
N ASP A 10 9.87 -4.85 8.35
CA ASP A 10 8.51 -4.38 8.11
C ASP A 10 8.48 -2.89 7.72
N ILE A 11 9.30 -2.05 8.36
CA ILE A 11 9.47 -0.65 7.96
C ILE A 11 10.05 -0.56 6.53
N ALA A 12 11.08 -1.36 6.21
CA ALA A 12 11.71 -1.35 4.90
C ALA A 12 10.80 -1.83 3.75
N LYS A 13 9.70 -2.54 4.05
CA LYS A 13 8.66 -2.86 3.06
C LYS A 13 7.84 -1.65 2.64
N LEU A 14 7.72 -0.67 3.53
CA LEU A 14 6.80 0.44 3.39
C LEU A 14 7.51 1.74 3.05
N GLU A 15 8.73 1.91 3.57
CA GLU A 15 9.48 3.16 3.48
C GLU A 15 10.94 2.92 3.12
N ASP A 16 11.60 3.96 2.61
CA ASP A 16 13.04 3.96 2.41
C ASP A 16 13.76 4.11 3.75
N ILE A 17 14.09 2.98 4.37
CA ILE A 17 14.71 2.93 5.72
C ILE A 17 16.05 3.68 5.79
N GLU A 18 16.71 3.96 4.66
CA GLU A 18 17.96 4.74 4.63
C GLU A 18 17.70 6.24 4.73
N ARG A 19 16.51 6.72 4.32
CA ARG A 19 16.11 8.13 4.44
C ARG A 19 15.59 8.48 5.84
N LEU A 20 15.14 7.49 6.60
CA LEU A 20 14.69 7.71 7.97
C LEU A 20 15.88 7.99 8.89
N ARG A 21 15.73 8.98 9.76
CA ARG A 21 16.75 9.26 10.77
C ARG A 21 16.84 8.11 11.75
N ARG A 22 18.08 7.78 12.19
CA ARG A 22 18.28 6.65 13.12
C ARG A 22 17.56 6.83 14.46
N VAL A 23 17.33 8.06 14.89
CA VAL A 23 16.59 8.38 16.12
C VAL A 23 15.10 8.05 15.96
N ASP A 24 14.50 8.34 14.81
CA ASP A 24 13.10 8.01 14.54
C ASP A 24 12.92 6.48 14.51
N LEU A 25 13.86 5.76 13.90
CA LEU A 25 13.85 4.29 13.90
C LEU A 25 13.98 3.69 15.30
N VAL A 26 14.69 4.34 16.23
CA VAL A 26 14.80 3.91 17.63
C VAL A 26 13.41 3.83 18.27
N GLU A 27 12.61 4.88 18.10
CA GLU A 27 11.23 4.92 18.63
C GLU A 27 10.34 3.89 17.95
N MET A 28 10.38 3.81 16.59
CA MET A 28 9.55 2.90 15.82
C MET A 28 9.77 1.42 16.17
N VAL A 29 11.02 1.01 16.42
CA VAL A 29 11.33 -0.38 16.75
C VAL A 29 11.42 -0.65 18.25
N ASN A 30 11.30 0.40 19.08
CA ASN A 30 11.43 0.34 20.54
C ASN A 30 12.79 -0.26 20.99
N CYS A 31 13.89 0.36 20.56
CA CYS A 31 15.25 0.02 21.01
C CYS A 31 15.88 1.21 21.78
N GLU A 32 17.01 0.98 22.44
CA GLU A 32 17.59 2.00 23.34
C GLU A 32 18.52 2.99 22.61
N TYR A 33 19.24 2.53 21.57
CA TYR A 33 20.31 3.32 20.97
C TYR A 33 20.32 3.24 19.43
N PRO A 34 20.63 4.34 18.73
CA PRO A 34 20.78 4.37 17.27
C PRO A 34 21.85 3.40 16.71
N SER A 35 22.86 3.07 17.52
CA SER A 35 23.88 2.10 17.14
C SER A 35 23.35 0.68 16.96
N GLN A 36 22.32 0.31 17.73
CA GLN A 36 21.61 -0.97 17.59
C GLN A 36 20.94 -1.07 16.22
N ILE A 37 20.29 0.01 15.76
CA ILE A 37 19.69 0.08 14.42
C ILE A 37 20.73 -0.22 13.35
N THR A 38 21.86 0.48 13.42
CA THR A 38 22.96 0.30 12.44
C THR A 38 23.50 -1.14 12.46
N HIS A 39 23.65 -1.72 13.65
CA HIS A 39 24.10 -3.10 13.81
C HIS A 39 23.11 -4.09 13.18
N HIS A 40 21.81 -3.96 13.49
CA HIS A 40 20.79 -4.85 12.99
C HIS A 40 20.59 -4.72 11.47
N LEU A 41 20.64 -3.51 10.90
CA LEU A 41 20.60 -3.32 9.46
C LEU A 41 21.78 -4.00 8.76
N LYS A 42 23.02 -3.86 9.29
CA LYS A 42 24.20 -4.57 8.76
C LYS A 42 24.02 -6.08 8.81
N GLN A 43 23.45 -6.62 9.88
CA GLN A 43 23.18 -8.05 9.99
C GLN A 43 22.14 -8.52 8.97
N LEU A 44 21.05 -7.76 8.77
CA LEU A 44 20.02 -8.05 7.79
C LEU A 44 20.58 -8.07 6.36
N VAL A 45 21.42 -7.09 6.02
CA VAL A 45 22.13 -7.06 4.72
C VAL A 45 23.09 -8.25 4.58
N LYS A 46 23.89 -8.53 5.61
CA LYS A 46 24.83 -9.67 5.59
C LYS A 46 24.14 -11.02 5.40
N ARG A 47 22.94 -11.19 5.95
CA ARG A 47 22.15 -12.41 5.78
C ARG A 47 21.35 -12.45 4.48
N GLY A 48 21.35 -11.37 3.71
CA GLY A 48 20.52 -11.24 2.51
C GLY A 48 19.03 -11.07 2.80
N ASP A 49 18.65 -10.66 4.02
CA ASP A 49 17.26 -10.33 4.36
C ASP A 49 16.89 -8.93 3.84
N LEU A 50 17.88 -8.04 3.76
CA LEU A 50 17.84 -6.77 3.03
C LEU A 50 18.83 -6.80 1.89
N VAL A 51 18.41 -6.39 0.71
CA VAL A 51 19.26 -6.27 -0.48
C VAL A 51 19.24 -4.83 -0.98
N ARG A 52 20.34 -4.42 -1.64
CA ARG A 52 20.41 -3.09 -2.25
C ARG A 52 19.91 -3.16 -3.69
N LYS A 53 18.86 -2.41 -4.00
CA LYS A 53 18.31 -2.27 -5.33
C LYS A 53 18.03 -0.78 -5.60
N ASP A 54 18.41 -0.30 -6.77
CA ASP A 54 18.27 1.11 -7.18
C ASP A 54 18.72 2.14 -6.12
N GLY A 55 19.81 1.78 -5.39
CA GLY A 55 20.40 2.61 -4.34
C GLY A 55 19.73 2.55 -2.97
N ARG A 56 18.67 1.73 -2.78
CA ARG A 56 17.90 1.62 -1.53
C ARG A 56 18.05 0.25 -0.90
N LEU A 57 17.89 0.16 0.42
CA LEU A 57 17.77 -1.11 1.13
C LEU A 57 16.30 -1.54 1.14
N VAL A 58 16.04 -2.68 0.50
CA VAL A 58 14.70 -3.28 0.41
C VAL A 58 14.74 -4.70 0.96
N PRO A 59 13.67 -5.20 1.54
CA PRO A 59 13.59 -6.60 1.94
C PRO A 59 13.81 -7.51 0.74
N ALA A 60 14.66 -8.52 0.90
CA ALA A 60 14.71 -9.60 -0.08
C ALA A 60 13.34 -10.27 -0.10
N LEU A 61 12.74 -10.38 -1.28
CA LEU A 61 11.52 -11.15 -1.47
C LEU A 61 11.84 -12.61 -1.13
N ARG A 62 11.61 -13.01 0.12
CA ARG A 62 11.71 -14.41 0.50
C ARG A 62 10.48 -15.12 -0.01
N THR A 63 10.65 -15.87 -1.06
CA THR A 63 9.67 -16.84 -1.50
C THR A 63 9.75 -18.05 -0.58
N ASN A 64 8.95 -18.11 0.47
CA ASN A 64 8.67 -19.39 1.11
C ASN A 64 7.93 -20.26 0.09
N ALA A 65 8.57 -21.31 -0.39
CA ALA A 65 8.02 -22.25 -1.37
C ALA A 65 7.54 -21.61 -2.69
N GLY A 66 8.21 -20.55 -3.17
CA GLY A 66 7.83 -19.88 -4.43
C GLY A 66 6.67 -18.88 -4.34
N LEU A 67 6.21 -18.53 -3.13
CA LEU A 67 5.16 -17.55 -2.91
C LEU A 67 5.74 -16.17 -2.56
N VAL A 68 5.11 -15.11 -3.03
CA VAL A 68 5.38 -13.73 -2.64
C VAL A 68 4.51 -13.38 -1.45
N MET A 69 5.12 -12.82 -0.40
CA MET A 69 4.41 -12.36 0.78
C MET A 69 4.14 -10.86 0.66
N ILE A 70 2.88 -10.48 0.54
CA ILE A 70 2.42 -9.09 0.46
C ILE A 70 1.87 -8.70 1.84
N PRO A 71 2.40 -7.65 2.50
CA PRO A 71 1.87 -7.21 3.78
C PRO A 71 0.46 -6.63 3.61
N VAL A 72 -0.47 -7.06 4.46
CA VAL A 72 -1.82 -6.49 4.54
C VAL A 72 -1.82 -5.41 5.61
N MET A 73 -2.19 -4.18 5.22
CA MET A 73 -2.09 -2.98 6.06
C MET A 73 -3.42 -2.60 6.73
N GLY A 74 -4.46 -3.41 6.54
CA GLY A 74 -5.80 -3.15 7.04
C GLY A 74 -6.84 -3.13 5.93
N GLU A 75 -7.85 -2.31 6.10
CA GLU A 75 -9.00 -2.21 5.20
C GLU A 75 -9.02 -0.86 4.48
N ALA A 76 -9.48 -0.85 3.24
CA ALA A 76 -9.79 0.37 2.52
C ALA A 76 -11.28 0.39 2.19
N ASP A 77 -11.91 1.50 2.48
CA ASP A 77 -13.33 1.65 2.23
C ASP A 77 -13.59 1.95 0.76
N CYS A 78 -14.47 1.13 0.20
CA CYS A 78 -15.14 1.40 -1.05
C CYS A 78 -16.54 2.02 -0.82
N GLY A 79 -16.81 2.60 0.34
CA GLY A 79 -18.08 3.23 0.73
C GLY A 79 -17.87 4.42 1.64
N GLU A 80 -18.11 4.28 2.96
CA GLU A 80 -17.77 5.28 3.97
C GLU A 80 -16.35 5.05 4.49
N ALA A 81 -15.54 6.10 4.55
CA ALA A 81 -14.11 6.00 4.81
C ALA A 81 -13.77 5.37 6.18
N THR A 82 -12.96 4.32 6.18
CA THR A 82 -12.41 3.69 7.38
C THR A 82 -11.04 4.26 7.75
N ARG A 83 -10.70 4.25 9.03
CA ARG A 83 -9.39 4.70 9.49
C ARG A 83 -8.29 3.88 8.82
N TYR A 84 -7.36 4.58 8.18
CA TYR A 84 -6.10 3.99 7.77
C TYR A 84 -5.42 3.41 9.00
N ALA A 85 -5.20 2.10 9.03
CA ALA A 85 -4.45 1.50 10.12
C ALA A 85 -3.04 2.12 10.11
N ASP A 86 -2.61 2.70 11.22
CA ASP A 86 -1.37 3.48 11.46
C ASP A 86 -0.08 2.80 10.97
N GLY A 87 0.01 2.45 9.68
CA GLY A 87 1.15 1.77 9.08
C GLY A 87 1.44 0.37 9.64
N ARG A 88 0.55 -0.23 10.41
CA ARG A 88 0.76 -1.56 11.00
C ARG A 88 0.36 -2.66 10.02
N ILE A 89 1.27 -3.65 9.87
CA ILE A 89 0.94 -4.88 9.16
C ILE A 89 0.01 -5.70 10.04
N VAL A 90 -1.21 -5.95 9.57
CA VAL A 90 -2.21 -6.75 10.28
C VAL A 90 -2.15 -8.22 9.88
N ASP A 91 -1.71 -8.52 8.64
CA ASP A 91 -1.58 -9.86 8.10
C ASP A 91 -0.55 -9.89 6.94
N ASN A 92 -0.28 -11.07 6.38
CA ASN A 92 0.54 -11.25 5.19
C ASN A 92 -0.18 -12.16 4.19
N LEU A 93 -0.43 -11.64 3.01
CA LEU A 93 -1.03 -12.37 1.91
C LEU A 93 0.04 -13.13 1.13
N ALA A 94 -0.04 -14.47 1.10
CA ALA A 94 0.84 -15.32 0.32
C ALA A 94 0.28 -15.50 -1.10
N VAL A 95 0.99 -15.00 -2.12
CA VAL A 95 0.52 -15.01 -3.50
C VAL A 95 1.53 -15.67 -4.41
N SER A 96 1.09 -16.53 -5.33
CA SER A 96 1.97 -17.07 -6.38
C SER A 96 2.43 -15.96 -7.31
N PRO A 97 3.73 -15.89 -7.66
CA PRO A 97 4.24 -14.91 -8.63
C PRO A 97 3.51 -14.95 -9.97
N SER A 98 2.97 -16.12 -10.35
CA SER A 98 2.20 -16.29 -11.59
C SER A 98 0.82 -15.60 -11.57
N VAL A 99 0.30 -15.32 -10.39
CA VAL A 99 -0.99 -14.63 -10.21
C VAL A 99 -0.82 -13.12 -10.21
N LEU A 100 0.34 -12.63 -9.76
CA LEU A 100 0.68 -11.21 -9.79
C LEU A 100 1.13 -10.83 -11.21
N LYS A 101 0.30 -10.08 -11.92
CA LYS A 101 0.63 -9.61 -13.29
C LYS A 101 1.62 -8.44 -13.34
N PRO A 102 1.61 -7.47 -12.42
CA PRO A 102 2.62 -6.42 -12.45
C PRO A 102 4.01 -7.00 -12.19
N LYS A 103 5.04 -6.40 -12.82
CA LYS A 103 6.43 -6.67 -12.44
C LYS A 103 6.51 -6.46 -10.94
N LEU A 104 6.94 -7.50 -10.22
CA LEU A 104 7.09 -7.48 -8.77
C LEU A 104 7.83 -6.21 -8.35
N SER A 105 7.06 -5.22 -7.92
CA SER A 105 7.59 -4.04 -7.27
C SER A 105 7.87 -4.40 -5.81
N GLU A 106 8.95 -3.89 -5.29
CA GLU A 106 9.40 -4.18 -3.92
C GLU A 106 8.55 -3.50 -2.86
N ARG A 107 7.63 -2.64 -3.30
CA ARG A 107 6.77 -1.85 -2.43
C ARG A 107 5.30 -2.15 -2.69
N LEU A 108 4.99 -3.43 -2.70
CA LEU A 108 3.61 -3.89 -2.72
C LEU A 108 3.09 -4.02 -1.29
N TYR A 109 1.89 -3.54 -1.08
CA TYR A 109 1.08 -3.86 0.09
C TYR A 109 -0.34 -4.14 -0.34
N ALA A 110 -1.13 -4.73 0.53
CA ALA A 110 -2.52 -5.02 0.26
C ALA A 110 -3.43 -4.35 1.30
N LEU A 111 -4.64 -4.02 0.87
CA LEU A 111 -5.75 -3.65 1.74
C LEU A 111 -6.93 -4.56 1.41
N VAL A 112 -7.78 -4.83 2.39
CA VAL A 112 -9.05 -5.53 2.16
C VAL A 112 -10.09 -4.50 1.72
N ALA A 113 -10.69 -4.72 0.56
CA ALA A 113 -11.76 -3.86 0.06
C ALA A 113 -13.04 -4.04 0.90
N ARG A 114 -13.65 -2.92 1.31
CA ARG A 114 -14.93 -2.89 2.02
C ARG A 114 -15.95 -2.07 1.25
N GLY A 115 -17.15 -2.60 1.08
CA GLY A 115 -18.25 -1.92 0.38
C GLY A 115 -18.20 -2.08 -1.13
N ASP A 116 -19.12 -1.42 -1.82
CA ASP A 116 -19.49 -1.68 -3.22
C ASP A 116 -19.15 -0.55 -4.19
N SER A 117 -18.55 0.56 -3.72
CA SER A 117 -18.36 1.74 -4.58
C SER A 117 -17.41 1.53 -5.76
N MET A 118 -16.67 0.42 -5.76
CA MET A 118 -15.71 0.08 -6.83
C MET A 118 -15.99 -1.27 -7.50
N ASN A 119 -17.19 -1.87 -7.31
CA ASN A 119 -17.51 -3.21 -7.78
C ASN A 119 -17.69 -3.35 -9.30
N ARG A 120 -17.63 -2.24 -10.06
CA ARG A 120 -17.49 -2.20 -11.53
C ARG A 120 -16.10 -1.83 -12.00
N ALA A 121 -15.23 -1.40 -11.08
CA ALA A 121 -13.87 -1.04 -11.44
C ALA A 121 -13.08 -2.28 -11.86
N MET A 122 -12.34 -2.15 -12.96
CA MET A 122 -11.53 -3.24 -13.51
C MET A 122 -10.05 -2.94 -13.31
N VAL A 123 -9.34 -3.88 -12.69
CA VAL A 123 -7.87 -3.88 -12.54
C VAL A 123 -7.36 -5.20 -13.11
N GLU A 124 -6.53 -5.16 -14.16
CA GLU A 124 -5.97 -6.34 -14.82
C GLU A 124 -7.01 -7.43 -15.16
N GLY A 125 -8.23 -6.99 -15.56
CA GLY A 125 -9.33 -7.87 -15.92
C GLY A 125 -10.12 -8.46 -14.75
N LYS A 126 -9.90 -7.99 -13.51
CA LYS A 126 -10.61 -8.40 -12.29
C LYS A 126 -11.38 -7.22 -11.72
N THR A 127 -12.60 -7.46 -11.25
CA THR A 127 -13.41 -6.49 -10.50
C THR A 127 -12.93 -6.39 -9.04
N ILE A 128 -13.23 -5.25 -8.39
CA ILE A 128 -12.97 -5.05 -6.96
C ILE A 128 -14.28 -5.27 -6.20
N GLU A 129 -14.37 -6.36 -5.48
CA GLU A 129 -15.56 -6.70 -4.69
C GLU A 129 -15.28 -6.63 -3.18
N ASN A 130 -16.34 -6.55 -2.40
CA ASN A 130 -16.21 -6.54 -0.94
C ASN A 130 -15.50 -7.81 -0.45
N GLY A 131 -14.47 -7.64 0.37
CA GLY A 131 -13.64 -8.74 0.88
C GLY A 131 -12.42 -9.10 0.01
N ASP A 132 -12.29 -8.55 -1.19
CA ASP A 132 -11.10 -8.77 -2.03
C ASP A 132 -9.88 -8.08 -1.44
N TYR A 133 -8.70 -8.63 -1.72
CA TYR A 133 -7.44 -7.96 -1.46
C TYR A 133 -7.05 -7.10 -2.67
N ILE A 134 -7.03 -5.80 -2.51
CA ILE A 134 -6.47 -4.86 -3.49
C ILE A 134 -4.98 -4.75 -3.26
N VAL A 135 -4.19 -5.00 -4.30
CA VAL A 135 -2.72 -4.89 -4.27
C VAL A 135 -2.33 -3.50 -4.74
N ILE A 136 -1.59 -2.79 -3.93
CA ILE A 136 -1.19 -1.41 -4.14
C ILE A 136 0.32 -1.34 -4.33
N GLU A 137 0.77 -0.60 -5.34
CA GLU A 137 2.16 -0.21 -5.53
C GLU A 137 2.37 1.18 -4.92
N LYS A 138 3.21 1.24 -3.87
CA LYS A 138 3.65 2.51 -3.27
C LYS A 138 4.96 2.93 -3.94
N ARG A 139 4.99 4.17 -4.49
CA ARG A 139 6.19 4.76 -5.08
C ARG A 139 6.30 6.21 -4.62
N ASP A 140 7.47 6.59 -4.12
CA ASP A 140 7.70 7.95 -3.61
C ASP A 140 7.63 9.02 -4.71
N ASP A 141 7.91 8.60 -5.96
CA ASP A 141 7.90 9.44 -7.17
C ASP A 141 6.61 9.26 -7.99
N TYR A 142 5.60 8.61 -7.43
CA TYR A 142 4.37 8.36 -8.16
C TYR A 142 3.54 9.64 -8.30
N VAL A 143 3.38 10.05 -9.55
CA VAL A 143 2.43 11.09 -9.92
C VAL A 143 1.20 10.43 -10.51
N PRO A 144 0.04 10.48 -9.82
CA PRO A 144 -1.18 9.85 -10.30
C PRO A 144 -1.60 10.39 -11.66
N LYS A 145 -1.97 9.50 -12.56
CA LYS A 145 -2.47 9.86 -13.90
C LYS A 145 -4.00 9.86 -13.90
N ASP A 146 -4.56 10.63 -14.81
CA ASP A 146 -5.99 10.59 -15.07
C ASP A 146 -6.43 9.17 -15.42
N GLY A 147 -7.44 8.67 -14.74
CA GLY A 147 -7.95 7.31 -14.89
C GLY A 147 -7.28 6.24 -14.02
N ASP A 148 -6.24 6.54 -13.26
CA ASP A 148 -5.68 5.58 -12.30
C ASP A 148 -6.68 5.27 -11.18
N ILE A 149 -6.72 4.00 -10.76
CA ILE A 149 -7.38 3.61 -9.52
C ILE A 149 -6.34 3.77 -8.42
N VAL A 150 -6.63 4.60 -7.43
CA VAL A 150 -5.68 4.97 -6.39
C VAL A 150 -6.25 4.70 -5.00
N VAL A 151 -5.34 4.43 -4.07
CA VAL A 151 -5.63 4.59 -2.64
C VAL A 151 -5.27 6.01 -2.27
N SER A 152 -6.22 6.74 -1.71
CA SER A 152 -6.04 8.10 -1.25
C SER A 152 -6.44 8.23 0.21
N ILE A 153 -5.77 9.14 0.91
CA ILE A 153 -6.08 9.53 2.28
C ILE A 153 -6.74 10.90 2.23
N ILE A 154 -7.92 11.01 2.83
CA ILE A 154 -8.66 12.26 2.97
C ILE A 154 -9.01 12.39 4.44
N ALA A 155 -8.52 13.45 5.10
CA ALA A 155 -8.73 13.68 6.52
C ALA A 155 -8.43 12.43 7.39
N GLY A 156 -7.35 11.71 7.07
CA GLY A 156 -6.91 10.51 7.77
C GLY A 156 -7.68 9.21 7.43
N LEU A 157 -8.56 9.24 6.43
CA LEU A 157 -9.39 8.11 6.03
C LEU A 157 -8.99 7.59 4.65
N ALA A 158 -8.77 6.27 4.54
CA ALA A 158 -8.37 5.62 3.29
C ALA A 158 -9.57 5.36 2.37
N ASN A 159 -9.43 5.75 1.12
CA ASN A 159 -10.43 5.52 0.07
C ASN A 159 -9.79 4.90 -1.17
N VAL A 160 -10.54 4.02 -1.83
CA VAL A 160 -10.20 3.50 -3.16
C VAL A 160 -11.15 4.09 -4.18
N LYS A 161 -10.61 4.87 -5.11
CA LYS A 161 -11.42 5.55 -6.14
C LYS A 161 -10.65 5.66 -7.45
N ARG A 162 -11.37 5.92 -8.54
CA ARG A 162 -10.73 6.34 -9.80
C ARG A 162 -10.47 7.83 -9.78
N LEU A 163 -9.21 8.19 -9.96
CA LEU A 163 -8.79 9.59 -10.03
C LEU A 163 -9.12 10.17 -11.41
N ARG A 164 -9.73 11.35 -11.43
CA ARG A 164 -9.97 12.18 -12.61
C ARG A 164 -9.50 13.60 -12.38
N ARG A 165 -8.87 14.19 -13.41
CA ARG A 165 -8.44 15.58 -13.38
C ARG A 165 -9.43 16.45 -14.16
N ASP A 166 -10.07 17.39 -13.48
CA ASP A 166 -10.87 18.44 -14.10
C ASP A 166 -9.96 19.68 -14.34
N ASN A 167 -9.24 19.63 -15.45
CA ASN A 167 -8.28 20.70 -15.79
C ASN A 167 -8.95 22.07 -16.00
N ALA A 168 -10.22 22.07 -16.43
CA ALA A 168 -10.98 23.32 -16.63
C ALA A 168 -11.25 24.04 -15.30
N ARG A 169 -11.41 23.29 -14.21
CA ARG A 169 -11.66 23.82 -12.87
C ARG A 169 -10.48 23.63 -11.92
N GLN A 170 -9.34 23.16 -12.43
CA GLN A 170 -8.11 22.90 -11.66
C GLN A 170 -8.36 22.09 -10.37
N ARG A 171 -9.10 21.00 -10.47
CA ARG A 171 -9.45 20.16 -9.32
C ARG A 171 -9.30 18.68 -9.66
N VAL A 172 -9.19 17.88 -8.61
CA VAL A 172 -9.19 16.41 -8.71
C VAL A 172 -10.56 15.89 -8.27
N LEU A 173 -11.06 14.92 -9.01
CA LEU A 173 -12.27 14.19 -8.68
C LEU A 173 -11.90 12.74 -8.36
N LEU A 174 -12.46 12.19 -7.31
CA LEU A 174 -12.36 10.79 -6.99
C LEU A 174 -13.73 10.15 -7.25
N LEU A 175 -13.75 9.27 -8.25
CA LEU A 175 -14.98 8.68 -8.77
C LEU A 175 -15.15 7.25 -8.28
N SER A 176 -16.35 6.92 -7.87
CA SER A 176 -16.81 5.55 -7.66
C SER A 176 -17.14 4.89 -9.00
N GLU A 177 -16.94 3.58 -9.09
CA GLU A 177 -17.35 2.74 -10.22
C GLU A 177 -18.19 1.58 -9.68
N SER A 178 -19.45 1.83 -9.45
CA SER A 178 -20.39 0.89 -8.83
C SER A 178 -21.53 0.50 -9.78
N HIS A 179 -22.11 -0.68 -9.56
CA HIS A 179 -23.38 -1.04 -10.16
C HIS A 179 -24.52 -0.14 -9.65
N ARG A 180 -24.37 0.45 -8.46
CA ARG A 180 -25.27 1.44 -7.86
C ARG A 180 -24.61 2.83 -7.90
N GLN A 181 -24.35 3.32 -9.11
CA GLN A 181 -23.59 4.56 -9.32
C GLN A 181 -24.23 5.78 -8.60
N ASP A 182 -25.56 5.84 -8.57
CA ASP A 182 -26.30 6.96 -7.97
C ASP A 182 -26.15 7.05 -6.44
N ASP A 183 -25.73 5.96 -5.80
CA ASP A 183 -25.48 5.94 -4.35
C ASP A 183 -24.16 6.61 -3.96
N PHE A 184 -23.28 6.90 -4.93
CA PHE A 184 -21.92 7.34 -4.68
C PHE A 184 -21.59 8.64 -5.43
N ALA A 185 -21.73 9.77 -4.76
CA ALA A 185 -21.34 11.06 -5.32
C ALA A 185 -19.82 11.15 -5.51
N PRO A 186 -19.33 11.84 -6.55
CA PRO A 186 -17.92 12.15 -6.71
C PRO A 186 -17.37 12.95 -5.51
N ILE A 187 -16.19 12.57 -5.02
CA ILE A 187 -15.46 13.36 -4.03
C ILE A 187 -14.66 14.41 -4.81
N VAL A 188 -14.92 15.68 -4.55
CA VAL A 188 -14.20 16.80 -5.15
C VAL A 188 -13.08 17.22 -4.22
N ILE A 189 -11.84 17.15 -4.70
CA ILE A 189 -10.66 17.55 -3.96
C ILE A 189 -10.24 18.95 -4.41
N SER A 190 -10.09 19.85 -3.45
CA SER A 190 -9.60 21.20 -3.63
C SER A 190 -8.21 21.37 -3.00
N ASP A 191 -7.53 22.48 -3.29
CA ASP A 191 -6.20 22.80 -2.75
C ASP A 191 -6.19 22.96 -1.21
N ARG A 192 -7.37 23.01 -0.56
CA ARG A 192 -7.50 23.17 0.89
C ARG A 192 -7.72 21.86 1.63
N ASP A 193 -7.93 20.78 0.89
CA ASP A 193 -8.22 19.48 1.49
C ASP A 193 -6.93 18.78 1.92
N ASP A 194 -6.95 18.17 3.09
CA ASP A 194 -5.90 17.25 3.55
C ASP A 194 -6.02 15.94 2.74
N PHE A 195 -5.36 15.95 1.58
CA PHE A 195 -5.44 14.88 0.59
C PHE A 195 -4.06 14.41 0.16
N ALA A 196 -3.85 13.12 0.22
CA ALA A 196 -2.65 12.46 -0.29
C ALA A 196 -3.02 11.19 -1.08
N VAL A 197 -2.23 10.87 -2.10
CA VAL A 197 -2.32 9.59 -2.81
C VAL A 197 -1.21 8.68 -2.29
N GLU A 198 -1.60 7.59 -1.65
CA GLU A 198 -0.68 6.61 -1.06
C GLU A 198 -0.11 5.60 -2.07
N GLY A 199 -0.84 5.35 -3.14
CA GLY A 199 -0.36 4.46 -4.18
C GLY A 199 -1.42 4.13 -5.23
N LYS A 200 -0.97 3.38 -6.23
CA LYS A 200 -1.80 2.90 -7.33
C LYS A 200 -2.24 1.46 -7.08
N VAL A 201 -3.50 1.16 -7.31
CA VAL A 201 -4.01 -0.22 -7.35
C VAL A 201 -3.49 -0.87 -8.63
N VAL A 202 -2.76 -1.98 -8.48
CA VAL A 202 -2.09 -2.67 -9.59
C VAL A 202 -2.61 -4.07 -9.83
N ASP A 203 -3.25 -4.69 -8.83
CA ASP A 203 -3.90 -6.00 -8.98
C ASP A 203 -5.00 -6.19 -7.93
N VAL A 204 -5.82 -7.22 -8.13
CA VAL A 204 -6.85 -7.68 -7.21
C VAL A 204 -6.67 -9.18 -6.99
N ILE A 205 -6.61 -9.60 -5.74
CA ILE A 205 -6.62 -11.01 -5.35
C ILE A 205 -7.98 -11.28 -4.70
N LYS A 206 -8.73 -12.18 -5.28
CA LYS A 206 -10.06 -12.52 -4.77
C LYS A 206 -10.00 -13.05 -3.34
N GLY A 207 -10.84 -12.49 -2.48
CA GLY A 207 -11.06 -13.01 -1.15
C GLY A 207 -11.67 -14.42 -1.21
N VAL A 208 -11.40 -15.23 -0.19
CA VAL A 208 -12.11 -16.51 -0.05
C VAL A 208 -13.48 -16.18 0.54
N GLU A 209 -14.56 -16.50 -0.19
CA GLU A 209 -15.90 -16.46 0.38
C GLU A 209 -15.96 -17.40 1.58
N SER A 210 -16.25 -16.88 2.75
CA SER A 210 -16.46 -17.63 3.99
C SER A 210 -17.94 -17.92 4.21
#